data_7f569b60235aac08f309e4525e9dde62
#
_entry.id   7f569b60235aac08f309e4525e9dde62
#
_cell.length_a   1.000
_cell.length_b   1.000
_cell.length_c   1.000
_cell.angle_alpha   90.00
_cell.angle_beta   90.00
_cell.angle_gamma   90.00
#
_symmetry.space_group_name_H-M   'P 1'
#
loop_
_entity.id
_entity.type
_entity.pdbx_description
1 polymer ?
#
loop_
_entity_poly.entity_id
_entity_poly.type
_entity_poly.pdbx_seq_one_letter_code
_entity_poly.pdbx_strand_id
1 'polypeptide(L)'
;MNFAMKKTMAAHLFAMGALSMALFTGCAGQEPNTLTPEEVADGWVLLFDGQTLDGWKDYNGTTLTQPWHVVDGCIQAKGDGSDASGYIVTAKEYENFELSWDWKLSKGGNSGMLYHVVERPQYAVPYVTGPEYQLIDEPNFAEPLEEWQKLGVDYAMYLPDKSKMKVNPQGQWNNSKIVFDNGHVEHWLNGQKILEFEAWSDD
;
A
#
# COMPACT_ATOMS: atom_id res chain seq x y z
N MET A 1 -4.09 11.56 4.81
CA MET A 1 -3.60 10.26 4.31
C MET A 1 -2.12 10.39 4.09
N ASN A 2 -1.30 9.69 4.86
CA ASN A 2 0.14 9.66 4.60
C ASN A 2 0.44 8.55 3.59
N PHE A 3 1.12 8.90 2.52
CA PHE A 3 1.57 7.97 1.51
C PHE A 3 3.08 8.14 1.39
N ALA A 4 3.82 7.33 2.11
CA ALA A 4 5.26 7.50 2.24
C ALA A 4 6.00 6.20 1.92
N MET A 5 7.18 6.34 1.33
CA MET A 5 8.05 5.23 0.94
C MET A 5 9.49 5.49 1.39
N LYS A 6 10.17 4.42 1.73
CA LYS A 6 11.60 4.39 2.02
C LYS A 6 12.27 3.36 1.13
N LYS A 7 13.43 3.69 0.54
CA LYS A 7 14.28 2.69 -0.10
C LYS A 7 14.97 1.86 0.96
N THR A 8 14.81 0.54 0.93
CA THR A 8 15.67 -0.35 1.67
C THR A 8 17.04 -0.39 0.98
N MET A 9 18.10 0.01 1.69
CA MET A 9 19.47 -0.22 1.25
C MET A 9 19.95 -1.49 1.94
N ALA A 10 20.35 -2.48 1.17
CA ALA A 10 21.04 -3.67 1.69
C ALA A 10 22.34 -3.23 2.37
N ALA A 11 22.32 -3.01 3.66
CA ALA A 11 23.51 -2.82 4.47
C ALA A 11 23.76 -4.08 5.27
N HIS A 12 24.67 -4.91 4.76
CA HIS A 12 25.29 -5.94 5.57
C HIS A 12 26.26 -5.25 6.55
N LEU A 13 25.75 -4.89 7.71
CA LEU A 13 26.59 -4.62 8.88
C LEU A 13 25.93 -5.21 10.10
N PHE A 14 26.49 -6.33 10.54
CA PHE A 14 26.26 -6.83 11.89
C PHE A 14 26.77 -5.78 12.89
N ALA A 15 25.84 -5.10 13.54
CA ALA A 15 26.11 -4.39 14.77
C ALA A 15 25.10 -4.84 15.80
N MET A 16 25.53 -5.69 16.73
CA MET A 16 24.85 -5.88 18.00
C MET A 16 24.76 -4.53 18.71
N GLY A 17 23.57 -4.05 18.96
CA GLY A 17 23.39 -2.82 19.72
C GLY A 17 21.93 -2.52 20.01
N ALA A 18 21.57 -2.77 21.27
CA ALA A 18 20.47 -2.18 22.01
C ALA A 18 19.09 -2.13 21.33
N LEU A 19 18.24 -3.03 21.80
CA LEU A 19 16.79 -3.03 21.70
C LEU A 19 16.24 -1.70 22.25
N SER A 20 16.18 -0.66 21.46
CA SER A 20 15.34 0.49 21.76
C SER A 20 13.93 0.17 21.28
N MET A 21 13.10 -0.22 22.21
CA MET A 21 11.67 -0.27 22.08
C MET A 21 11.18 1.15 21.77
N ALA A 22 11.13 1.52 20.49
CA ALA A 22 10.42 2.72 20.08
C ALA A 22 8.94 2.44 20.33
N LEU A 23 8.45 2.94 21.47
CA LEU A 23 7.03 3.09 21.71
C LEU A 23 6.50 4.02 20.62
N PHE A 24 5.83 3.45 19.62
CA PHE A 24 4.94 4.21 18.77
C PHE A 24 3.79 4.74 19.64
N THR A 25 4.06 5.81 20.36
CA THR A 25 3.00 6.68 20.85
C THR A 25 2.40 7.28 19.59
N GLY A 26 1.17 6.87 19.25
CA GLY A 26 0.42 7.49 18.18
C GLY A 26 0.54 9.00 18.32
N CYS A 27 1.19 9.65 17.36
CA CYS A 27 1.34 11.10 17.33
C CYS A 27 -0.03 11.71 17.17
N ALA A 28 -0.68 12.04 18.28
CA ALA A 28 -1.74 13.02 18.27
C ALA A 28 -1.07 14.34 17.89
N GLY A 29 -1.16 14.74 16.60
CA GLY A 29 -0.70 16.05 16.17
C GLY A 29 0.16 16.13 14.90
N GLN A 30 0.47 15.02 14.24
CA GLN A 30 1.15 15.12 12.94
C GLN A 30 0.14 15.55 11.86
N GLU A 31 0.46 16.60 11.13
CA GLU A 31 -0.33 17.03 9.98
C GLU A 31 -0.32 15.94 8.90
N PRO A 32 -1.47 15.65 8.28
CA PRO A 32 -1.54 14.68 7.18
C PRO A 32 -0.57 15.05 6.04
N ASN A 33 -0.05 14.06 5.35
CA ASN A 33 0.89 14.22 4.23
C ASN A 33 2.15 15.02 4.58
N THR A 34 2.67 14.80 5.78
CA THR A 34 3.95 15.34 6.22
C THR A 34 4.84 14.23 6.76
N LEU A 35 6.13 14.44 6.76
CA LEU A 35 7.11 13.56 7.40
C LEU A 35 7.70 14.25 8.62
N THR A 36 7.93 13.48 9.67
CA THR A 36 8.71 13.96 10.81
C THR A 36 10.18 14.09 10.43
N PRO A 37 10.98 14.89 11.18
CA PRO A 37 12.42 14.97 10.98
C PRO A 37 13.11 13.60 11.06
N GLU A 38 12.64 12.72 11.91
CA GLU A 38 13.15 11.36 12.08
C GLU A 38 12.87 10.51 10.84
N GLU A 39 11.65 10.56 10.29
CA GLU A 39 11.30 9.86 9.05
C GLU A 39 12.13 10.35 7.87
N VAL A 40 12.33 11.68 7.75
CA VAL A 40 13.20 12.24 6.71
C VAL A 40 14.65 11.76 6.87
N ALA A 41 15.18 11.76 8.11
CA ALA A 41 16.54 11.28 8.39
C ALA A 41 16.69 9.78 8.11
N ASP A 42 15.62 9.00 8.29
CA ASP A 42 15.55 7.57 8.03
C ASP A 42 15.31 7.24 6.53
N GLY A 43 15.16 8.25 5.70
CA GLY A 43 15.08 8.15 4.24
C GLY A 43 13.67 7.98 3.67
N TRP A 44 12.64 8.24 4.46
CA TRP A 44 11.27 8.29 3.95
C TRP A 44 11.07 9.47 3.01
N VAL A 45 10.26 9.25 1.98
CA VAL A 45 9.82 10.29 1.05
C VAL A 45 8.31 10.21 0.88
N LEU A 46 7.65 11.35 0.78
CA LEU A 46 6.23 11.38 0.44
C LEU A 46 6.05 11.03 -1.04
N LEU A 47 5.08 10.16 -1.31
CA LEU A 47 4.58 9.89 -2.66
C LEU A 47 3.38 10.75 -3.03
N PHE A 48 2.81 11.46 -2.04
CA PHE A 48 1.67 12.35 -2.22
C PHE A 48 1.76 13.52 -1.22
N ASP A 49 1.65 14.72 -1.73
CA ASP A 49 1.80 15.97 -0.96
C ASP A 49 0.49 16.49 -0.34
N GLY A 50 -0.63 15.76 -0.54
CA GLY A 50 -1.96 16.19 -0.11
C GLY A 50 -2.64 17.21 -1.03
N GLN A 51 -2.00 17.67 -2.10
CA GLN A 51 -2.48 18.75 -2.95
C GLN A 51 -2.51 18.40 -4.44
N THR A 52 -1.49 17.68 -4.92
CA THR A 52 -1.34 17.36 -6.34
C THR A 52 -1.14 15.86 -6.55
N LEU A 53 -1.37 15.40 -7.77
CA LEU A 53 -1.02 14.06 -8.21
C LEU A 53 0.30 14.04 -8.99
N ASP A 54 1.16 15.02 -8.75
CA ASP A 54 2.50 15.05 -9.32
C ASP A 54 3.28 13.80 -8.90
N GLY A 55 3.96 13.17 -9.84
CA GLY A 55 4.65 11.90 -9.60
C GLY A 55 3.78 10.65 -9.80
N TRP A 56 2.50 10.84 -10.20
CA TRP A 56 1.60 9.76 -10.57
C TRP A 56 1.20 9.84 -12.04
N LYS A 57 0.91 8.71 -12.64
CA LYS A 57 0.45 8.59 -14.03
C LYS A 57 -0.49 7.38 -14.18
N ASP A 58 -1.19 7.32 -15.31
CA ASP A 58 -1.94 6.12 -15.68
C ASP A 58 -0.98 4.94 -15.92
N TYR A 59 -1.40 3.74 -15.56
CA TYR A 59 -0.69 2.52 -15.95
C TYR A 59 -0.55 2.43 -17.46
N ASN A 60 0.65 2.16 -17.94
CA ASN A 60 1.03 2.21 -19.35
C ASN A 60 0.84 3.60 -20.03
N GLY A 61 0.63 4.65 -19.26
CA GLY A 61 0.51 6.03 -19.72
C GLY A 61 1.72 6.90 -19.40
N THR A 62 1.67 8.13 -19.84
CA THR A 62 2.69 9.16 -19.55
C THR A 62 2.14 10.29 -18.69
N THR A 63 0.82 10.41 -18.62
CA THR A 63 0.10 11.43 -17.84
C THR A 63 -1.04 10.77 -17.08
N LEU A 64 -1.65 11.49 -16.17
CA LEU A 64 -2.83 11.04 -15.45
C LEU A 64 -4.09 11.55 -16.16
N THR A 65 -4.91 10.63 -16.65
CA THR A 65 -6.19 10.91 -17.31
C THR A 65 -7.37 10.20 -16.64
N GLN A 66 -7.07 9.25 -15.75
CA GLN A 66 -8.07 8.48 -15.02
C GLN A 66 -8.80 9.34 -13.99
N PRO A 67 -10.02 8.94 -13.57
CA PRO A 67 -10.85 9.72 -12.67
C PRO A 67 -10.38 9.65 -11.19
N TRP A 68 -9.08 9.71 -11.00
CA TRP A 68 -8.48 9.92 -9.69
C TRP A 68 -8.31 11.42 -9.43
N HIS A 69 -8.62 11.87 -8.24
CA HIS A 69 -8.57 13.28 -7.89
C HIS A 69 -8.20 13.48 -6.42
N VAL A 70 -7.79 14.70 -6.09
CA VAL A 70 -7.47 15.07 -4.72
C VAL A 70 -8.71 15.67 -4.08
N VAL A 71 -9.13 15.10 -2.95
CA VAL A 71 -10.24 15.60 -2.12
C VAL A 71 -9.81 15.56 -0.66
N ASP A 72 -9.90 16.68 0.02
CA ASP A 72 -9.57 16.82 1.45
C ASP A 72 -8.20 16.22 1.81
N GLY A 73 -7.18 16.48 0.99
CA GLY A 73 -5.83 15.93 1.19
C GLY A 73 -5.69 14.44 0.94
N CYS A 74 -6.62 13.83 0.21
CA CYS A 74 -6.61 12.39 -0.08
C CYS A 74 -6.62 12.15 -1.58
N ILE A 75 -5.92 11.11 -2.03
CA ILE A 75 -6.13 10.52 -3.36
C ILE A 75 -7.41 9.71 -3.30
N GLN A 76 -8.39 10.06 -4.11
CA GLN A 76 -9.69 9.41 -4.15
C GLN A 76 -9.98 8.89 -5.56
N ALA A 77 -10.34 7.60 -5.64
CA ALA A 77 -10.99 7.06 -6.82
C ALA A 77 -12.44 7.53 -6.90
N LYS A 78 -12.96 7.80 -8.08
CA LYS A 78 -14.37 8.10 -8.27
C LYS A 78 -15.17 6.81 -8.14
N GLY A 79 -15.63 6.53 -6.93
CA GLY A 79 -16.47 5.38 -6.63
C GLY A 79 -17.92 5.61 -7.04
N ASP A 80 -18.23 5.45 -8.32
CA ASP A 80 -19.61 5.43 -8.82
C ASP A 80 -20.10 4.02 -9.16
N GLY A 81 -19.33 3.00 -8.77
CA GLY A 81 -19.61 1.59 -9.08
C GLY A 81 -19.31 1.20 -10.52
N SER A 82 -18.75 2.08 -11.31
CA SER A 82 -18.44 1.79 -12.71
C SER A 82 -17.10 1.07 -12.91
N ASP A 83 -16.39 0.73 -11.88
CA ASP A 83 -15.08 0.01 -11.83
C ASP A 83 -14.00 0.51 -12.79
N ALA A 84 -14.35 1.46 -13.59
CA ALA A 84 -13.49 1.96 -14.63
C ALA A 84 -12.57 3.08 -14.14
N SER A 85 -12.29 3.13 -12.83
CA SER A 85 -11.37 4.16 -12.34
C SER A 85 -9.97 4.01 -12.88
N GLY A 86 -9.68 2.87 -13.51
CA GLY A 86 -8.35 2.61 -14.05
C GLY A 86 -7.30 2.51 -12.94
N TYR A 87 -6.08 2.35 -13.34
CA TYR A 87 -4.94 2.17 -12.44
C TYR A 87 -4.00 3.35 -12.55
N ILE A 88 -3.59 3.88 -11.41
CA ILE A 88 -2.51 4.86 -11.34
C ILE A 88 -1.26 4.22 -10.77
N VAL A 89 -0.12 4.64 -11.25
CA VAL A 89 1.19 4.15 -10.79
C VAL A 89 2.11 5.33 -10.51
N THR A 90 3.10 5.10 -9.67
CA THR A 90 4.19 6.06 -9.47
C THR A 90 4.98 6.23 -10.77
N ALA A 91 5.28 7.46 -11.15
CA ALA A 91 6.12 7.75 -12.32
C ALA A 91 7.56 7.24 -12.15
N LYS A 92 8.01 7.05 -10.91
CA LYS A 92 9.32 6.51 -10.54
C LYS A 92 9.19 5.06 -10.14
N GLU A 93 10.14 4.23 -10.57
CA GLU A 93 10.25 2.82 -10.22
C GLU A 93 11.04 2.62 -8.92
N TYR A 94 10.67 1.57 -8.17
CA TYR A 94 11.30 1.17 -6.92
C TYR A 94 11.50 -0.34 -6.92
N GLU A 95 12.68 -0.79 -6.53
CA GLU A 95 13.03 -2.21 -6.49
C GLU A 95 12.88 -2.77 -5.07
N ASN A 96 13.60 -2.20 -4.11
CA ASN A 96 13.50 -2.56 -2.70
C ASN A 96 12.98 -1.36 -1.92
N PHE A 97 11.95 -1.56 -1.10
CA PHE A 97 11.26 -0.45 -0.45
C PHE A 97 10.48 -0.88 0.79
N GLU A 98 10.20 0.09 1.64
CA GLU A 98 9.06 0.07 2.56
C GLU A 98 8.04 1.10 2.05
N LEU A 99 6.79 0.68 1.85
CA LEU A 99 5.68 1.52 1.45
C LEU A 99 4.64 1.55 2.55
N SER A 100 4.32 2.72 3.08
CA SER A 100 3.26 2.92 4.07
C SER A 100 2.18 3.83 3.53
N TRP A 101 0.91 3.47 3.75
CA TRP A 101 -0.22 4.31 3.36
C TRP A 101 -1.39 4.16 4.31
N ASP A 102 -2.12 5.27 4.48
CA ASP A 102 -3.40 5.26 5.16
C ASP A 102 -4.53 5.14 4.15
N TRP A 103 -5.52 4.34 4.47
CA TRP A 103 -6.65 4.10 3.59
C TRP A 103 -7.97 4.04 4.33
N LYS A 104 -9.04 4.38 3.60
CA LYS A 104 -10.41 4.31 4.07
C LYS A 104 -11.31 3.93 2.91
N LEU A 105 -12.11 2.89 3.09
CA LEU A 105 -13.04 2.41 2.07
C LEU A 105 -14.45 2.95 2.30
N SER A 106 -15.18 3.19 1.22
CA SER A 106 -16.62 3.32 1.24
C SER A 106 -17.27 1.97 1.58
N LYS A 107 -18.56 2.00 1.91
CA LYS A 107 -19.33 0.77 2.17
C LYS A 107 -19.29 -0.14 0.93
N GLY A 108 -18.88 -1.39 1.12
CA GLY A 108 -18.70 -2.37 0.05
C GLY A 108 -17.56 -2.04 -0.91
N GLY A 109 -16.64 -1.12 -0.52
CA GLY A 109 -15.51 -0.72 -1.35
C GLY A 109 -14.52 -1.85 -1.58
N ASN A 110 -13.96 -1.89 -2.78
CA ASN A 110 -12.90 -2.81 -3.21
C ASN A 110 -11.80 -2.00 -3.91
N SER A 111 -10.56 -2.26 -3.55
CA SER A 111 -9.35 -1.61 -4.06
C SER A 111 -8.16 -2.50 -3.79
N GLY A 112 -6.96 -2.08 -4.18
CA GLY A 112 -5.74 -2.81 -3.91
C GLY A 112 -4.50 -1.94 -4.07
N MET A 113 -3.41 -2.39 -3.45
CA MET A 113 -2.09 -1.82 -3.66
C MET A 113 -1.24 -2.84 -4.41
N LEU A 114 -1.10 -2.59 -5.73
CA LEU A 114 -0.23 -3.40 -6.57
C LEU A 114 1.20 -2.90 -6.49
N TYR A 115 2.16 -3.81 -6.50
CA TYR A 115 3.58 -3.49 -6.43
C TYR A 115 4.38 -4.37 -7.40
N HIS A 116 5.60 -3.97 -7.75
CA HIS A 116 6.44 -4.63 -8.76
C HIS A 116 5.74 -4.86 -10.11
N VAL A 117 4.77 -4.00 -10.46
CA VAL A 117 4.07 -4.09 -11.74
C VAL A 117 5.01 -3.79 -12.91
N VAL A 118 4.83 -4.50 -14.01
CA VAL A 118 5.59 -4.29 -15.23
C VAL A 118 4.72 -3.57 -16.24
N GLU A 119 5.13 -2.37 -16.64
CA GLU A 119 4.44 -1.59 -17.66
C GLU A 119 4.97 -1.97 -19.06
N ARG A 120 4.13 -2.61 -19.85
CA ARG A 120 4.39 -2.89 -21.27
C ARG A 120 3.07 -2.94 -22.04
N PRO A 121 3.05 -2.56 -23.33
CA PRO A 121 1.82 -2.50 -24.13
C PRO A 121 1.03 -3.82 -24.19
N GLN A 122 1.70 -4.97 -24.07
CA GLN A 122 1.05 -6.28 -24.08
C GLN A 122 0.30 -6.61 -22.78
N TYR A 123 0.57 -5.91 -21.70
CA TYR A 123 -0.10 -6.10 -20.42
C TYR A 123 -1.16 -5.01 -20.24
N ALA A 124 -2.42 -5.38 -20.48
CA ALA A 124 -3.53 -4.42 -20.41
C ALA A 124 -3.83 -3.92 -19.01
N VAL A 125 -3.49 -4.70 -17.98
CA VAL A 125 -3.79 -4.44 -16.56
C VAL A 125 -2.60 -4.82 -15.67
N PRO A 126 -2.36 -4.10 -14.57
CA PRO A 126 -1.16 -4.30 -13.75
C PRO A 126 -1.16 -5.62 -12.96
N TYR A 127 -2.32 -6.15 -12.57
CA TYR A 127 -2.42 -7.39 -11.81
C TYR A 127 -1.99 -8.66 -12.57
N VAL A 128 -1.69 -8.54 -13.86
CA VAL A 128 -1.10 -9.65 -14.64
C VAL A 128 0.38 -9.85 -14.31
N THR A 129 1.03 -8.83 -13.78
CA THR A 129 2.47 -8.83 -13.57
C THR A 129 2.92 -8.52 -12.16
N GLY A 130 2.09 -7.85 -11.37
CA GLY A 130 2.42 -7.44 -10.02
C GLY A 130 1.50 -8.07 -8.98
N PRO A 131 2.03 -8.47 -7.82
CA PRO A 131 1.23 -8.90 -6.69
C PRO A 131 0.40 -7.76 -6.12
N GLU A 132 -0.66 -8.10 -5.41
CA GLU A 132 -1.64 -7.15 -4.88
C GLU A 132 -1.90 -7.36 -3.40
N TYR A 133 -1.62 -6.33 -2.59
CA TYR A 133 -2.18 -6.23 -1.25
C TYR A 133 -3.65 -5.84 -1.35
N GLN A 134 -4.57 -6.77 -1.05
CA GLN A 134 -6.00 -6.57 -1.20
C GLN A 134 -6.57 -5.61 -0.16
N LEU A 135 -7.39 -4.67 -0.59
CA LEU A 135 -8.17 -3.74 0.22
C LEU A 135 -9.66 -3.91 -0.07
N ILE A 136 -10.42 -4.44 0.88
CA ILE A 136 -11.84 -4.71 0.69
C ILE A 136 -12.65 -4.55 1.99
N ASP A 137 -13.84 -3.99 1.89
CA ASP A 137 -14.82 -3.93 3.00
C ASP A 137 -15.61 -5.25 3.04
N GLU A 138 -14.97 -6.31 3.55
CA GLU A 138 -15.56 -7.66 3.58
C GLU A 138 -16.97 -7.73 4.15
N PRO A 139 -17.29 -7.08 5.30
CA PRO A 139 -18.62 -7.20 5.91
C PRO A 139 -19.76 -6.62 5.09
N ASN A 140 -19.46 -5.71 4.16
CA ASN A 140 -20.45 -5.02 3.36
C ASN A 140 -20.30 -5.27 1.86
N PHE A 141 -19.38 -6.16 1.45
CA PHE A 141 -19.23 -6.51 0.05
C PHE A 141 -20.48 -7.28 -0.44
N ALA A 142 -20.92 -7.01 -1.66
CA ALA A 142 -22.22 -7.49 -2.15
C ALA A 142 -22.26 -9.01 -2.38
N GLU A 143 -21.11 -9.60 -2.68
CA GLU A 143 -21.00 -11.02 -3.03
C GLU A 143 -20.16 -11.78 -2.01
N PRO A 144 -20.38 -13.10 -1.84
CA PRO A 144 -19.53 -13.93 -1.02
C PRO A 144 -18.08 -13.89 -1.51
N LEU A 145 -17.14 -13.75 -0.58
CA LEU A 145 -15.71 -13.71 -0.87
C LEU A 145 -15.04 -15.02 -0.49
N GLU A 146 -14.25 -15.53 -1.40
CA GLU A 146 -13.30 -16.60 -1.10
C GLU A 146 -12.17 -16.08 -0.21
N GLU A 147 -11.49 -16.94 0.52
CA GLU A 147 -10.44 -16.55 1.46
C GLU A 147 -9.32 -15.73 0.81
N TRP A 148 -8.96 -16.06 -0.42
CA TRP A 148 -7.91 -15.41 -1.20
C TRP A 148 -8.30 -14.05 -1.80
N GLN A 149 -9.56 -13.61 -1.61
CA GLN A 149 -10.08 -12.30 -2.03
C GLN A 149 -10.23 -11.31 -0.88
N LYS A 150 -9.92 -11.73 0.35
CA LYS A 150 -10.17 -10.95 1.56
C LYS A 150 -9.08 -9.94 1.83
N LEU A 151 -9.36 -9.03 2.76
CA LEU A 151 -8.44 -7.97 3.17
C LEU A 151 -7.06 -8.52 3.57
N GLY A 152 -6.01 -7.85 3.09
CA GLY A 152 -4.62 -8.09 3.52
C GLY A 152 -3.95 -9.31 2.89
N VAL A 153 -4.66 -10.10 2.09
CA VAL A 153 -4.04 -11.19 1.31
C VAL A 153 -3.06 -10.62 0.29
N ASP A 154 -2.08 -11.41 -0.12
CA ASP A 154 -1.50 -11.27 -1.44
C ASP A 154 -2.44 -12.01 -2.40
N TYR A 155 -3.14 -11.24 -3.25
CA TYR A 155 -4.32 -11.69 -3.97
C TYR A 155 -4.09 -12.98 -4.76
N ALA A 156 -4.93 -13.98 -4.47
CA ALA A 156 -4.88 -15.33 -5.05
C ALA A 156 -3.60 -16.14 -4.76
N MET A 157 -2.69 -15.64 -3.90
CA MET A 157 -1.41 -16.30 -3.61
C MET A 157 -1.26 -16.67 -2.13
N TYR A 158 -1.18 -15.67 -1.23
CA TYR A 158 -0.86 -15.92 0.18
C TYR A 158 -1.91 -15.34 1.12
N LEU A 159 -2.22 -16.10 2.19
CA LEU A 159 -3.24 -15.73 3.18
C LEU A 159 -2.58 -15.13 4.44
N PRO A 160 -3.12 -14.05 5.01
CA PRO A 160 -2.62 -13.46 6.24
C PRO A 160 -2.99 -14.29 7.48
N ASP A 161 -2.22 -14.09 8.54
CA ASP A 161 -2.59 -14.57 9.88
C ASP A 161 -3.73 -13.70 10.44
N LYS A 162 -4.95 -14.21 10.33
CA LYS A 162 -6.16 -13.52 10.77
C LYS A 162 -6.16 -13.19 12.26
N SER A 163 -5.41 -13.94 13.09
CA SER A 163 -5.34 -13.69 14.53
C SER A 163 -4.62 -12.37 14.87
N LYS A 164 -3.80 -11.89 13.95
CA LYS A 164 -3.04 -10.63 14.08
C LYS A 164 -3.78 -9.43 13.48
N MET A 165 -4.82 -9.65 12.69
CA MET A 165 -5.51 -8.58 11.99
C MET A 165 -6.39 -7.78 12.96
N LYS A 166 -6.15 -6.47 13.01
CA LYS A 166 -6.96 -5.50 13.74
C LYS A 166 -7.41 -4.43 12.77
N VAL A 167 -8.62 -4.58 12.24
CA VAL A 167 -9.19 -3.69 11.24
C VAL A 167 -10.08 -2.66 11.93
N ASN A 168 -9.88 -1.38 11.62
CA ASN A 168 -10.80 -0.35 12.03
C ASN A 168 -12.09 -0.43 11.20
N PRO A 169 -13.26 -0.16 11.77
CA PRO A 169 -14.53 -0.28 11.07
C PRO A 169 -14.59 0.52 9.77
N GLN A 170 -15.47 0.10 8.87
CA GLN A 170 -15.75 0.79 7.62
C GLN A 170 -15.99 2.30 7.86
N GLY A 171 -15.39 3.11 6.99
CA GLY A 171 -15.43 4.58 7.10
C GLY A 171 -14.39 5.17 8.07
N GLN A 172 -13.63 4.36 8.76
CA GLN A 172 -12.48 4.78 9.56
C GLN A 172 -11.17 4.54 8.81
N TRP A 173 -10.13 5.30 9.19
CA TRP A 173 -8.79 5.15 8.63
C TRP A 173 -8.11 3.89 9.16
N ASN A 174 -7.45 3.19 8.28
CA ASN A 174 -6.51 2.12 8.53
C ASN A 174 -5.16 2.49 7.93
N ASN A 175 -4.09 1.95 8.49
CA ASN A 175 -2.75 2.03 7.93
C ASN A 175 -2.32 0.65 7.43
N SER A 176 -1.72 0.59 6.26
CA SER A 176 -1.04 -0.59 5.78
C SER A 176 0.39 -0.27 5.39
N LYS A 177 1.24 -1.30 5.44
CA LYS A 177 2.62 -1.22 4.98
C LYS A 177 3.01 -2.49 4.23
N ILE A 178 3.76 -2.32 3.16
CA ILE A 178 4.48 -3.38 2.46
C ILE A 178 5.97 -3.15 2.70
N VAL A 179 6.69 -4.20 3.06
CA VAL A 179 8.14 -4.26 2.98
C VAL A 179 8.47 -5.19 1.81
N PHE A 180 9.33 -4.75 0.91
CA PHE A 180 9.88 -5.58 -0.15
C PHE A 180 11.41 -5.43 -0.14
N ASP A 181 12.10 -6.49 0.22
CA ASP A 181 13.56 -6.51 0.31
C ASP A 181 14.15 -7.77 -0.32
N ASN A 182 14.69 -7.63 -1.54
CA ASN A 182 15.34 -8.72 -2.29
C ASN A 182 14.48 -10.00 -2.42
N GLY A 183 13.16 -9.84 -2.59
CA GLY A 183 12.21 -10.94 -2.70
C GLY A 183 11.51 -11.30 -1.39
N HIS A 184 12.05 -10.93 -0.24
CA HIS A 184 11.32 -11.04 1.02
C HIS A 184 10.21 -9.99 1.10
N VAL A 185 8.98 -10.42 1.35
CA VAL A 185 7.79 -9.58 1.38
C VAL A 185 7.09 -9.68 2.72
N GLU A 186 6.69 -8.52 3.24
CA GLU A 186 5.84 -8.43 4.42
C GLU A 186 4.63 -7.55 4.15
N HIS A 187 3.44 -7.99 4.59
CA HIS A 187 2.25 -7.15 4.68
C HIS A 187 1.96 -6.81 6.13
N TRP A 188 1.71 -5.54 6.40
CA TRP A 188 1.38 -5.01 7.71
C TRP A 188 0.03 -4.32 7.70
N LEU A 189 -0.73 -4.42 8.78
CA LEU A 189 -2.01 -3.76 8.98
C LEU A 189 -2.06 -3.18 10.39
N ASN A 190 -2.29 -1.87 10.50
CA ASN A 190 -2.37 -1.13 11.77
C ASN A 190 -1.24 -1.50 12.76
N GLY A 191 0.00 -1.52 12.23
CA GLY A 191 1.22 -1.80 12.99
C GLY A 191 1.47 -3.28 13.32
N GLN A 192 0.67 -4.21 12.81
CA GLN A 192 0.87 -5.66 12.98
C GLN A 192 1.29 -6.31 11.67
N LYS A 193 2.38 -7.09 11.68
CA LYS A 193 2.73 -7.94 10.54
C LYS A 193 1.73 -9.08 10.44
N ILE A 194 0.97 -9.11 9.34
CA ILE A 194 -0.11 -10.06 9.10
C ILE A 194 0.27 -11.17 8.12
N LEU A 195 1.28 -10.93 7.28
CA LEU A 195 1.73 -11.88 6.26
C LEU A 195 3.21 -11.66 6.00
N GLU A 196 3.94 -12.75 5.72
CA GLU A 196 5.31 -12.70 5.17
C GLU A 196 5.53 -13.90 4.25
N PHE A 197 6.29 -13.70 3.17
CA PHE A 197 6.61 -14.74 2.19
C PHE A 197 7.83 -14.34 1.36
N GLU A 198 8.38 -15.31 0.61
CA GLU A 198 9.42 -15.06 -0.38
C GLU A 198 8.78 -15.00 -1.77
N ALA A 199 8.87 -13.83 -2.41
CA ALA A 199 8.42 -13.66 -3.79
C ALA A 199 9.35 -14.44 -4.73
N TRP A 200 8.76 -14.98 -5.81
CA TRP A 200 9.49 -15.74 -6.86
C TRP A 200 10.19 -16.99 -6.35
N SER A 201 9.74 -17.57 -5.23
CA SER A 201 10.16 -18.89 -4.80
C SER A 201 9.53 -19.96 -5.70
N ASP A 202 10.16 -21.13 -5.73
CA ASP A 202 9.65 -22.31 -6.48
C ASP A 202 8.53 -23.05 -5.72
N ASP A 203 8.06 -22.52 -4.57
CA ASP A 203 7.05 -23.12 -3.69
C ASP A 203 5.62 -22.70 -4.07
#